data_0741a9c2b465288151af2950c3a6006c
#
_entry.id   0741a9c2b465288151af2950c3a6006c
#
_cell.length_a   1.000
_cell.length_b   1.000
_cell.length_c   1.000
_cell.angle_alpha   90.00
_cell.angle_beta   90.00
_cell.angle_gamma   90.00
#
_symmetry.space_group_name_H-M   'P 1'
#
loop_
_entity.id
_entity.type
_entity.pdbx_description
1 polymer ?
#
loop_
_entity_poly.entity_id
_entity_poly.type
_entity_poly.pdbx_seq_one_letter_code
_entity_poly.pdbx_strand_id
1 'polypeptide(L)'
;MSQSSRKHRGFRTERVVAEFLRRTWEGASVGRGNGRDILNVPFDCEVKARTGLDVSGTLRQIETRTAKSGLLGFACFRLNGQGERAEEYVAMLRLGDLVELLLAAGYEKRKDVVQDKDIKRCNQCGEWTINDPCKWCEDQ
;
A
#
# COMPACT_ATOMS: atom_id res chain seq x y z
N MET A 1 10.95 25.77 8.20
CA MET A 1 11.22 25.49 6.76
C MET A 1 10.49 26.51 5.91
N SER A 2 11.17 27.13 4.97
CA SER A 2 10.54 28.06 4.02
C SER A 2 9.60 27.33 3.05
N GLN A 3 8.61 28.03 2.48
CA GLN A 3 7.71 27.45 1.46
C GLN A 3 8.48 26.93 0.24
N SER A 4 9.57 27.54 -0.13
CA SER A 4 10.45 27.12 -1.21
C SER A 4 11.06 25.74 -0.94
N SER A 5 11.55 25.49 0.26
CA SER A 5 12.12 24.20 0.65
C SER A 5 11.12 23.05 0.60
N ARG A 6 9.85 23.29 0.97
CA ARG A 6 8.78 22.28 0.90
C ARG A 6 8.41 21.92 -0.54
N LYS A 7 8.36 22.89 -1.43
CA LYS A 7 8.07 22.69 -2.87
C LYS A 7 9.16 21.85 -3.53
N HIS A 8 10.44 22.16 -3.25
CA HIS A 8 11.57 21.39 -3.78
C HIS A 8 11.60 19.94 -3.29
N ARG A 9 11.27 19.71 -2.02
CA ARG A 9 11.20 18.34 -1.48
C ARG A 9 10.09 17.52 -2.14
N GLY A 10 8.92 18.08 -2.37
CA GLY A 10 7.82 17.41 -3.06
C GLY A 10 8.23 16.99 -4.46
N PHE A 11 8.68 17.92 -5.28
CA PHE A 11 9.10 17.66 -6.65
C PHE A 11 10.27 16.64 -6.75
N ARG A 12 11.22 16.72 -5.83
CA ARG A 12 12.33 15.75 -5.77
C ARG A 12 11.81 14.35 -5.46
N THR A 13 10.84 14.22 -4.56
CA THR A 13 10.23 12.93 -4.22
C THR A 13 9.43 12.35 -5.39
N GLU A 14 8.67 13.17 -6.11
CA GLU A 14 7.96 12.75 -7.32
C GLU A 14 8.92 12.18 -8.38
N ARG A 15 10.08 12.82 -8.57
CA ARG A 15 11.13 12.31 -9.48
C ARG A 15 11.67 10.94 -9.04
N VAL A 16 11.96 10.78 -7.77
CA VAL A 16 12.45 9.50 -7.22
C VAL A 16 11.42 8.39 -7.43
N VAL A 17 10.15 8.67 -7.20
CA VAL A 17 9.05 7.71 -7.45
C VAL A 17 8.93 7.41 -8.95
N ALA A 18 8.96 8.40 -9.82
CA ALA A 18 8.88 8.18 -11.27
C ALA A 18 10.06 7.34 -11.78
N GLU A 19 11.26 7.57 -11.30
CA GLU A 19 12.46 6.79 -11.66
C GLU A 19 12.34 5.32 -11.21
N PHE A 20 11.82 5.08 -10.01
CA PHE A 20 11.55 3.74 -9.52
C PHE A 20 10.52 3.01 -10.38
N LEU A 21 9.38 3.66 -10.66
CA LEU A 21 8.31 3.08 -11.47
C LEU A 21 8.73 2.84 -12.92
N ARG A 22 9.68 3.61 -13.43
CA ARG A 22 10.22 3.46 -14.79
C ARG A 22 10.93 2.12 -15.01
N ARG A 23 11.34 1.44 -13.95
CA ARG A 23 11.90 0.08 -14.03
C ARG A 23 10.88 -0.94 -14.56
N THR A 24 9.58 -0.68 -14.35
CA THR A 24 8.48 -1.54 -14.80
C THR A 24 7.67 -0.88 -15.93
N TRP A 25 7.40 0.41 -15.83
CA TRP A 25 6.67 1.20 -16.82
C TRP A 25 7.62 2.23 -17.43
N GLU A 26 8.25 1.90 -18.52
CA GLU A 26 9.36 2.64 -19.15
C GLU A 26 9.05 4.13 -19.40
N GLY A 27 7.80 4.45 -19.72
CA GLY A 27 7.35 5.81 -19.96
C GLY A 27 7.01 6.63 -18.71
N ALA A 28 7.12 6.07 -17.49
CA ALA A 28 6.74 6.77 -16.27
C ALA A 28 7.48 8.10 -16.12
N SER A 29 6.75 9.17 -15.85
CA SER A 29 7.29 10.52 -15.75
C SER A 29 6.51 11.35 -14.74
N VAL A 30 7.13 12.44 -14.27
CA VAL A 30 6.48 13.39 -13.34
C VAL A 30 5.46 14.23 -14.09
N GLY A 31 4.24 14.33 -13.53
CA GLY A 31 3.20 15.23 -14.00
C GLY A 31 3.51 16.71 -13.67
N ARG A 32 2.89 17.60 -14.41
CA ARG A 32 2.97 19.05 -14.15
C ARG A 32 1.57 19.63 -14.09
N GLY A 33 1.31 20.47 -13.09
CA GLY A 33 0.04 21.16 -12.91
C GLY A 33 -0.96 20.43 -12.00
N ASN A 34 -2.25 20.66 -12.20
CA ASN A 34 -3.35 20.16 -11.36
C ASN A 34 -3.85 18.79 -11.82
N GLY A 35 -3.00 17.81 -11.84
CA GLY A 35 -3.35 16.46 -12.29
C GLY A 35 -2.68 15.38 -11.48
N ARG A 36 -2.41 14.25 -12.12
CA ARG A 36 -1.67 13.15 -11.52
C ARG A 36 -0.21 13.52 -11.34
N ASP A 37 0.38 13.11 -10.22
CA ASP A 37 1.80 13.34 -9.95
C ASP A 37 2.70 12.49 -10.85
N ILE A 38 2.24 11.29 -11.21
CA ILE A 38 2.96 10.39 -12.11
C ILE A 38 2.12 10.13 -13.37
N LEU A 39 2.74 10.28 -14.53
CA LEU A 39 2.13 10.08 -15.85
C LEU A 39 2.65 8.79 -16.52
N ASN A 40 1.94 8.35 -17.54
CA ASN A 40 2.31 7.20 -18.37
C ASN A 40 2.42 5.88 -17.60
N VAL A 41 1.58 5.72 -16.59
CA VAL A 41 1.37 4.49 -15.82
C VAL A 41 -0.12 4.14 -15.81
N PRO A 42 -0.50 2.86 -15.70
CA PRO A 42 -1.90 2.42 -15.77
C PRO A 42 -2.67 2.59 -14.44
N PHE A 43 -2.23 3.49 -13.58
CA PHE A 43 -2.82 3.79 -12.27
C PHE A 43 -2.66 5.29 -11.94
N ASP A 44 -3.31 5.75 -10.88
CA ASP A 44 -3.16 7.11 -10.35
C ASP A 44 -2.37 7.06 -9.04
N CYS A 45 -1.13 7.52 -9.08
CA CYS A 45 -0.23 7.59 -7.93
C CYS A 45 -0.09 9.04 -7.46
N GLU A 46 -0.58 9.34 -6.27
CA GLU A 46 -0.38 10.62 -5.57
C GLU A 46 0.86 10.52 -4.70
N VAL A 47 1.79 11.46 -4.83
CA VAL A 47 3.05 11.46 -4.09
C VAL A 47 3.03 12.51 -2.99
N LYS A 48 3.31 12.12 -1.76
CA LYS A 48 3.37 13.00 -0.59
C LYS A 48 4.72 12.90 0.11
N ALA A 49 5.32 14.04 0.39
CA ALA A 49 6.57 14.16 1.14
C ALA A 49 6.42 15.21 2.25
N ARG A 50 5.51 14.95 3.18
CA ARG A 50 5.15 15.89 4.26
C ARG A 50 5.52 15.30 5.61
N THR A 51 5.71 16.18 6.60
CA THR A 51 5.91 15.81 8.00
C THR A 51 4.64 15.29 8.66
N GLY A 52 3.45 15.68 8.17
CA GLY A 52 2.14 15.21 8.62
C GLY A 52 1.46 14.34 7.57
N LEU A 53 0.81 13.28 8.02
CA LEU A 53 0.09 12.34 7.18
C LEU A 53 -1.40 12.66 7.21
N ASP A 54 -1.91 13.33 6.16
CA ASP A 54 -3.35 13.51 5.95
C ASP A 54 -3.90 12.36 5.08
N VAL A 55 -4.25 11.28 5.74
CA VAL A 55 -4.77 10.06 5.10
C VAL A 55 -6.12 10.34 4.41
N SER A 56 -7.07 10.91 5.14
CA SER A 56 -8.42 11.13 4.64
C SER A 56 -8.48 12.12 3.49
N GLY A 57 -7.75 13.23 3.58
CA GLY A 57 -7.69 14.24 2.51
C GLY A 57 -7.02 13.70 1.26
N THR A 58 -5.94 12.95 1.42
CA THR A 58 -5.21 12.35 0.29
C THR A 58 -6.07 11.30 -0.42
N LEU A 59 -6.75 10.40 0.31
CA LEU A 59 -7.66 9.41 -0.29
C LEU A 59 -8.82 10.06 -1.03
N ARG A 60 -9.44 11.11 -0.48
CA ARG A 60 -10.50 11.88 -1.17
C ARG A 60 -10.00 12.51 -2.47
N GLN A 61 -8.81 13.07 -2.48
CA GLN A 61 -8.19 13.66 -3.68
C GLN A 61 -8.03 12.61 -4.78
N ILE A 62 -7.56 11.43 -4.43
CA ILE A 62 -7.40 10.30 -5.36
C ILE A 62 -8.77 9.83 -5.86
N GLU A 63 -9.74 9.60 -4.98
CA GLU A 63 -11.10 9.16 -5.34
C GLU A 63 -11.78 10.10 -6.32
N THR A 64 -11.64 11.40 -6.14
CA THR A 64 -12.21 12.41 -7.04
C THR A 64 -11.66 12.27 -8.46
N ARG A 65 -10.37 11.96 -8.60
CA ARG A 65 -9.75 11.75 -9.92
C ARG A 65 -10.09 10.38 -10.50
N THR A 66 -10.00 9.34 -9.70
CA THR A 66 -10.22 7.96 -10.16
C THR A 66 -11.68 7.65 -10.45
N ALA A 67 -12.63 8.34 -9.81
CA ALA A 67 -14.05 8.28 -10.17
C ALA A 67 -14.32 8.65 -11.64
N LYS A 68 -13.49 9.52 -12.22
CA LYS A 68 -13.58 9.94 -13.62
C LYS A 68 -12.76 9.06 -14.55
N SER A 69 -11.60 8.61 -14.13
CA SER A 69 -10.65 7.85 -14.96
C SER A 69 -10.86 6.34 -14.91
N GLY A 70 -11.48 5.80 -13.85
CA GLY A 70 -11.60 4.36 -13.61
C GLY A 70 -10.29 3.66 -13.27
N LEU A 71 -9.21 4.42 -13.04
CA LEU A 71 -7.91 3.85 -12.69
C LEU A 71 -7.86 3.45 -11.22
N LEU A 72 -7.02 2.47 -10.90
CA LEU A 72 -6.61 2.20 -9.53
C LEU A 72 -5.87 3.42 -8.97
N GLY A 73 -6.28 3.93 -7.83
CA GLY A 73 -5.65 5.05 -7.15
C GLY A 73 -4.97 4.65 -5.86
N PHE A 74 -3.77 5.15 -5.63
CA PHE A 74 -3.08 4.99 -4.36
C PHE A 74 -2.16 6.18 -4.06
N ALA A 75 -1.81 6.35 -2.79
CA ALA A 75 -0.84 7.35 -2.36
C ALA A 75 0.50 6.70 -2.04
N CYS A 76 1.57 7.40 -2.41
CA CYS A 76 2.94 7.06 -2.06
C CYS A 76 3.46 8.11 -1.07
N PHE A 77 3.83 7.70 0.13
CA PHE A 77 4.33 8.58 1.18
C PHE A 77 5.81 8.35 1.44
N ARG A 78 6.59 9.40 1.25
CA ARG A 78 7.93 9.48 1.82
C ARG A 78 7.81 9.96 3.25
N LEU A 79 8.05 9.09 4.20
CA LEU A 79 8.01 9.41 5.62
C LEU A 79 9.19 10.29 6.03
N ASN A 80 9.06 10.94 7.19
CA ASN A 80 10.15 11.76 7.71
C ASN A 80 11.37 10.89 8.03
N GLY A 81 12.55 11.35 7.62
CA GLY A 81 13.81 10.61 7.79
C GLY A 81 14.13 9.57 6.72
N GLN A 82 13.19 9.24 5.80
CA GLN A 82 13.49 8.36 4.68
C GLN A 82 14.38 9.03 3.62
N GLY A 83 15.29 8.24 3.05
CA GLY A 83 16.14 8.65 1.93
C GLY A 83 15.42 8.67 0.58
N GLU A 84 16.15 8.50 -0.51
CA GLU A 84 15.63 8.53 -1.89
C GLU A 84 15.50 7.13 -2.50
N ARG A 85 15.04 6.18 -1.71
CA ARG A 85 14.74 4.81 -2.12
C ARG A 85 13.23 4.63 -2.13
N ALA A 86 12.61 4.79 -3.30
CA ALA A 86 11.16 4.75 -3.44
C ALA A 86 10.56 3.38 -3.07
N GLU A 87 11.30 2.31 -3.21
CA GLU A 87 10.89 0.96 -2.77
C GLU A 87 10.63 0.87 -1.26
N GLU A 88 11.17 1.79 -0.47
CA GLU A 88 10.97 1.87 0.98
C GLU A 88 9.82 2.79 1.38
N TYR A 89 9.24 3.54 0.43
CA TYR A 89 8.13 4.43 0.72
C TYR A 89 6.85 3.64 1.00
N VAL A 90 5.95 4.25 1.75
CA VAL A 90 4.67 3.63 2.09
C VAL A 90 3.70 3.83 0.93
N ALA A 91 3.13 2.75 0.44
CA ALA A 91 1.97 2.80 -0.45
C ALA A 91 0.68 2.64 0.38
N MET A 92 -0.31 3.50 0.13
CA MET A 92 -1.58 3.48 0.83
C MET A 92 -2.74 3.52 -0.15
N LEU A 93 -3.62 2.56 -0.01
CA LEU A 93 -4.84 2.43 -0.80
C LEU A 93 -5.98 1.90 0.09
N ARG A 94 -7.19 1.90 -0.43
CA ARG A 94 -8.32 1.30 0.29
C ARG A 94 -8.14 -0.21 0.42
N LEU A 95 -8.57 -0.77 1.53
CA LEU A 95 -8.47 -2.21 1.77
C LEU A 95 -9.18 -3.03 0.69
N GLY A 96 -10.32 -2.57 0.18
CA GLY A 96 -11.02 -3.22 -0.93
C GLY A 96 -10.16 -3.35 -2.18
N ASP A 97 -9.50 -2.27 -2.58
CA ASP A 97 -8.59 -2.26 -3.74
C ASP A 97 -7.39 -3.19 -3.53
N LEU A 98 -6.84 -3.21 -2.31
CA LEU A 98 -5.76 -4.14 -1.98
C LEU A 98 -6.20 -5.60 -2.08
N VAL A 99 -7.40 -5.93 -1.59
CA VAL A 99 -7.95 -7.29 -1.67
C VAL A 99 -8.12 -7.72 -3.13
N GLU A 100 -8.63 -6.85 -3.99
CA GLU A 100 -8.75 -7.12 -5.43
C GLU A 100 -7.38 -7.37 -6.09
N LEU A 101 -6.39 -6.54 -5.75
CA LEU A 101 -5.01 -6.74 -6.24
C LEU A 101 -4.40 -8.05 -5.76
N LEU A 102 -4.61 -8.43 -4.51
CA LEU A 102 -4.13 -9.69 -3.96
C LEU A 102 -4.77 -10.89 -4.66
N LEU A 103 -6.08 -10.84 -4.91
CA LEU A 103 -6.78 -11.88 -5.67
C LEU A 103 -6.24 -11.97 -7.11
N ALA A 104 -6.06 -10.84 -7.78
CA ALA A 104 -5.48 -10.79 -9.14
C ALA A 104 -4.04 -11.32 -9.18
N ALA A 105 -3.28 -11.15 -8.10
CA ALA A 105 -1.92 -11.68 -7.95
C ALA A 105 -1.86 -13.16 -7.54
N GLY A 106 -3.00 -13.85 -7.43
CA GLY A 106 -3.07 -15.28 -7.12
C GLY A 106 -3.14 -15.61 -5.63
N TYR A 107 -3.36 -14.63 -4.76
CA TYR A 107 -3.65 -14.86 -3.33
C TYR A 107 -5.11 -15.33 -3.15
N GLU A 108 -5.41 -16.49 -3.71
CA GLU A 108 -6.75 -17.06 -3.60
C GLU A 108 -7.04 -17.59 -2.20
N LYS A 109 -8.34 -17.77 -1.88
CA LYS A 109 -8.75 -18.50 -0.69
C LYS A 109 -8.16 -19.91 -0.74
N ARG A 110 -7.20 -20.19 0.11
CA ARG A 110 -6.73 -21.56 0.30
C ARG A 110 -7.86 -22.38 0.90
N LYS A 111 -8.13 -23.57 0.35
CA LYS A 111 -9.13 -24.50 0.89
C LYS A 111 -8.77 -25.00 2.29
N ASP A 112 -7.50 -24.85 2.64
CA ASP A 112 -6.86 -25.30 3.88
C ASP A 112 -6.67 -24.16 4.90
N VAL A 113 -7.25 -22.98 4.69
CA VAL A 113 -7.26 -21.94 5.72
C VAL A 113 -8.15 -22.40 6.86
N VAL A 114 -7.55 -22.58 8.02
CA VAL A 114 -8.26 -22.83 9.27
C VAL A 114 -9.30 -21.75 9.48
N GLN A 115 -10.55 -22.13 9.54
CA GLN A 115 -11.64 -21.22 9.87
C GLN A 115 -11.73 -21.06 11.38
N ASP A 116 -12.19 -19.92 11.88
CA ASP A 116 -12.35 -19.68 13.32
C ASP A 116 -13.14 -20.80 14.03
N LYS A 117 -14.10 -21.41 13.31
CA LYS A 117 -14.86 -22.58 13.80
C LYS A 117 -14.04 -23.83 14.03
N ASP A 118 -12.85 -23.92 13.42
CA ASP A 118 -11.95 -25.07 13.56
C ASP A 118 -10.98 -24.88 14.73
N ILE A 119 -10.95 -23.67 15.31
CA ILE A 119 -10.16 -23.34 16.47
C ILE A 119 -10.95 -23.74 17.72
N LYS A 120 -10.38 -24.62 18.52
CA LYS A 120 -10.95 -25.10 19.78
C LYS A 120 -9.92 -25.03 20.90
N ARG A 121 -10.37 -25.22 22.12
CA ARG A 121 -9.43 -25.33 23.24
C ARG A 121 -8.90 -26.76 23.32
N CYS A 122 -7.58 -26.88 23.54
CA CYS A 122 -6.97 -28.15 23.83
C CYS A 122 -7.54 -28.73 25.14
N ASN A 123 -7.95 -30.01 25.13
CA ASN A 123 -8.53 -30.66 26.28
C ASN A 123 -7.52 -30.93 27.42
N GLN A 124 -6.21 -30.87 27.12
CA GLN A 124 -5.14 -31.12 28.11
C GLN A 124 -4.61 -29.82 28.73
N CYS A 125 -4.27 -28.79 27.95
CA CYS A 125 -3.65 -27.57 28.46
C CYS A 125 -4.57 -26.32 28.39
N GLY A 126 -5.72 -26.39 27.71
CA GLY A 126 -6.65 -25.29 27.57
C GLY A 126 -6.26 -24.22 26.55
N GLU A 127 -5.11 -24.34 25.89
CA GLU A 127 -4.68 -23.41 24.86
C GLU A 127 -5.53 -23.55 23.56
N TRP A 128 -5.63 -22.46 22.82
CA TRP A 128 -6.32 -22.44 21.54
C TRP A 128 -5.53 -23.20 20.48
N THR A 129 -6.15 -24.16 19.82
CA THR A 129 -5.53 -25.03 18.83
C THR A 129 -6.51 -25.51 17.78
N ILE A 130 -6.00 -25.93 16.63
CA ILE A 130 -6.76 -26.62 15.59
C ILE A 130 -6.73 -28.16 15.77
N ASN A 131 -5.76 -28.67 16.51
CA ASN A 131 -5.60 -30.09 16.82
C ASN A 131 -5.92 -30.35 18.29
N ASP A 132 -6.44 -31.52 18.60
CA ASP A 132 -6.73 -31.94 19.97
C ASP A 132 -6.31 -33.40 20.18
N PRO A 133 -5.25 -33.63 20.97
CA PRO A 133 -4.46 -32.69 21.73
C PRO A 133 -3.62 -31.74 20.87
N CYS A 134 -3.22 -30.59 21.43
CA CYS A 134 -2.36 -29.66 20.72
C CYS A 134 -0.93 -30.23 20.60
N LYS A 135 -0.17 -29.73 19.63
CA LYS A 135 1.20 -30.17 19.34
C LYS A 135 2.12 -30.18 20.56
N TRP A 136 1.95 -29.25 21.51
CA TRP A 136 2.73 -29.19 22.76
C TRP A 136 2.40 -30.31 23.74
N CYS A 137 1.17 -30.85 23.70
CA CYS A 137 0.72 -31.95 24.54
C CYS A 137 0.95 -33.32 23.91
N GLU A 138 1.07 -33.38 22.58
CA GLU A 138 1.28 -34.62 21.84
C GLU A 138 2.70 -35.19 22.03
N ASP A 139 3.66 -34.29 22.32
CA ASP A 139 5.09 -34.63 22.52
C ASP A 139 5.43 -35.00 24.00
N GLN A 140 4.44 -35.09 24.90
CA GLN A 140 4.62 -35.46 26.30
C GLN A 140 4.01 -36.85 26.62
#